data_383475b7c9fd1c7d0c27867bd1813fcd
#
_entry.id   383475b7c9fd1c7d0c27867bd1813fcd
#
_cell.length_a   1.000
_cell.length_b   1.000
_cell.length_c   1.000
_cell.angle_alpha   90.00
_cell.angle_beta   90.00
_cell.angle_gamma   90.00
#
_symmetry.space_group_name_H-M   'P 1'
#
loop_
_entity.id
_entity.type
_entity.pdbx_description
1 polymer ?
#
loop_
_entity_poly.entity_id
_entity_poly.type
_entity_poly.pdbx_seq_one_letter_code
_entity_poly.pdbx_strand_id
1 'polypeptide(L)'
;MLPSLDRPALLVIDMQVGFLAPNGAYARAGRPVRDAASIVPVIAELRREFRARGYPCFFTAYRYRDDGADYPGRFHRVVPQAYVGRPDPVFTLGSLESAIVLELAPAADEPVILKNRYSGFFGTDLKTTLEQAGVRTVVLTGVLSHVCVDATARDAFALDYEVVVVRDAVAGADEQLHRAVLKNLEETVGAVVSGAQVIDALRARTNP
;
A
#
# COMPACT_ATOMS: atom_id res chain seq x y z
N MET A 1 -16.89 12.78 3.16
CA MET A 1 -17.49 12.80 1.80
C MET A 1 -16.40 12.44 0.81
N LEU A 2 -16.65 11.57 -0.19
CA LEU A 2 -15.66 11.23 -1.22
C LEU A 2 -15.36 12.47 -2.06
N PRO A 3 -14.08 12.88 -2.24
CA PRO A 3 -13.71 13.98 -3.13
C PRO A 3 -13.94 13.62 -4.61
N SER A 4 -13.84 14.62 -5.48
CA SER A 4 -14.07 14.46 -6.94
C SER A 4 -12.95 13.66 -7.55
N LEU A 5 -12.55 12.58 -7.34
CA LEU A 5 -11.47 11.75 -7.93
C LEU A 5 -10.80 12.37 -9.20
N ASP A 6 -10.27 13.59 -9.09
CA ASP A 6 -9.62 14.26 -10.23
C ASP A 6 -8.31 13.55 -10.60
N ARG A 7 -8.19 13.09 -11.87
CA ARG A 7 -7.04 12.34 -12.38
C ARG A 7 -6.50 11.32 -11.36
N PRO A 8 -7.32 10.31 -10.97
CA PRO A 8 -6.99 9.40 -9.88
C PRO A 8 -5.97 8.34 -10.31
N ALA A 9 -5.16 7.89 -9.35
CA ALA A 9 -4.34 6.69 -9.45
C ALA A 9 -4.65 5.74 -8.30
N LEU A 10 -4.64 4.44 -8.57
CA LEU A 10 -4.69 3.41 -7.54
C LEU A 10 -3.26 3.12 -7.04
N LEU A 11 -3.05 3.20 -5.75
CA LEU A 11 -1.81 2.79 -5.08
C LEU A 11 -2.04 1.50 -4.31
N VAL A 12 -1.39 0.41 -4.74
CA VAL A 12 -1.44 -0.91 -4.10
C VAL A 12 -0.18 -1.08 -3.26
N ILE A 13 -0.31 -0.93 -1.93
CA ILE A 13 0.82 -0.81 -1.02
C ILE A 13 1.17 -2.18 -0.42
N ASP A 14 2.39 -2.67 -0.70
CA ASP A 14 3.08 -3.77 -0.04
C ASP A 14 2.27 -5.08 0.05
N MET A 15 1.48 -5.42 -0.97
CA MET A 15 0.70 -6.64 -1.04
C MET A 15 1.59 -7.86 -1.33
N GLN A 16 2.54 -8.12 -0.43
CA GLN A 16 3.60 -9.11 -0.58
C GLN A 16 3.35 -10.37 0.25
N VAL A 17 3.88 -11.50 -0.22
CA VAL A 17 3.78 -12.82 0.43
C VAL A 17 4.25 -12.78 1.89
N GLY A 18 5.33 -12.05 2.18
CA GLY A 18 5.87 -11.94 3.53
C GLY A 18 4.92 -11.30 4.54
N PHE A 19 4.02 -10.40 4.09
CA PHE A 19 2.99 -9.80 4.94
C PHE A 19 1.73 -10.66 5.02
N LEU A 20 1.30 -11.26 3.89
CA LEU A 20 -0.06 -11.79 3.71
C LEU A 20 -0.16 -13.30 3.89
N ALA A 21 0.90 -14.06 3.56
CA ALA A 21 0.84 -15.50 3.63
C ALA A 21 0.71 -16.01 5.07
N PRO A 22 -0.07 -17.08 5.31
CA PRO A 22 -0.22 -17.69 6.64
C PRO A 22 1.10 -18.11 7.28
N ASN A 23 2.11 -18.39 6.46
CA ASN A 23 3.47 -18.74 6.85
C ASN A 23 4.50 -17.65 6.46
N GLY A 24 4.04 -16.46 6.09
CA GLY A 24 4.89 -15.31 5.79
C GLY A 24 5.64 -14.77 7.01
N ALA A 25 6.57 -13.84 6.79
CA ALA A 25 7.42 -13.29 7.83
C ALA A 25 6.62 -12.72 9.01
N TYR A 26 5.55 -11.98 8.73
CA TYR A 26 4.70 -11.40 9.77
C TYR A 26 3.94 -12.44 10.59
N ALA A 27 3.39 -13.45 9.95
CA ALA A 27 2.70 -14.55 10.65
C ALA A 27 3.67 -15.33 11.55
N ARG A 28 4.86 -15.65 11.04
CA ARG A 28 5.92 -16.32 11.83
C ARG A 28 6.41 -15.50 13.02
N ALA A 29 6.27 -14.19 12.93
CA ALA A 29 6.57 -13.26 14.03
C ALA A 29 5.46 -13.13 15.09
N GLY A 30 4.38 -13.88 14.94
CA GLY A 30 3.21 -13.77 15.82
C GLY A 30 2.35 -12.52 15.55
N ARG A 31 2.51 -11.89 14.38
CA ARG A 31 1.77 -10.68 13.98
C ARG A 31 1.09 -10.85 12.61
N PRO A 32 0.26 -11.88 12.42
CA PRO A 32 -0.42 -12.06 11.14
C PRO A 32 -1.26 -10.82 10.80
N VAL A 33 -1.25 -10.44 9.53
CA VAL A 33 -2.13 -9.37 9.04
C VAL A 33 -3.56 -9.90 9.06
N ARG A 34 -4.41 -9.22 9.83
CA ARG A 34 -5.83 -9.58 9.95
C ARG A 34 -6.54 -9.27 8.63
N ASP A 35 -7.51 -10.11 8.31
CA ASP A 35 -8.37 -9.93 7.12
C ASP A 35 -7.60 -9.79 5.78
N ALA A 36 -6.34 -10.22 5.74
CA ALA A 36 -5.51 -10.14 4.54
C ALA A 36 -6.18 -10.78 3.31
N ALA A 37 -6.90 -11.89 3.51
CA ALA A 37 -7.60 -12.57 2.43
C ALA A 37 -8.83 -11.78 1.92
N SER A 38 -9.47 -10.98 2.75
CA SER A 38 -10.68 -10.22 2.37
C SER A 38 -10.37 -8.97 1.55
N ILE A 39 -9.21 -8.34 1.74
CA ILE A 39 -8.84 -7.12 1.01
C ILE A 39 -8.37 -7.41 -0.42
N VAL A 40 -7.82 -8.59 -0.71
CA VAL A 40 -7.30 -8.95 -2.04
C VAL A 40 -8.38 -8.83 -3.13
N PRO A 41 -9.59 -9.42 -2.99
CA PRO A 41 -10.62 -9.29 -4.02
C PRO A 41 -11.11 -7.85 -4.21
N VAL A 42 -11.16 -7.04 -3.14
CA VAL A 42 -11.55 -5.61 -3.25
C VAL A 42 -10.51 -4.82 -4.03
N ILE A 43 -9.22 -5.05 -3.75
CA ILE A 43 -8.12 -4.41 -4.49
C ILE A 43 -8.14 -4.85 -5.97
N ALA A 44 -8.34 -6.13 -6.24
CA ALA A 44 -8.42 -6.65 -7.61
C ALA A 44 -9.59 -6.03 -8.39
N GLU A 45 -10.74 -5.83 -7.74
CA GLU A 45 -11.89 -5.16 -8.34
C GLU A 45 -11.61 -3.68 -8.62
N LEU A 46 -11.09 -2.94 -7.66
CA LEU A 46 -10.67 -1.55 -7.84
C LEU A 46 -9.69 -1.42 -9.00
N ARG A 47 -8.64 -2.25 -9.03
CA ARG A 47 -7.64 -2.26 -10.11
C ARG A 47 -8.29 -2.47 -11.47
N ARG A 48 -9.23 -3.42 -11.59
CA ARG A 48 -9.96 -3.67 -12.82
C ARG A 48 -10.74 -2.42 -13.27
N GLU A 49 -11.42 -1.75 -12.35
CA GLU A 49 -12.20 -0.54 -12.65
C GLU A 49 -11.32 0.66 -13.03
N PHE A 50 -10.16 0.84 -12.37
CA PHE A 50 -9.18 1.87 -12.76
C PHE A 50 -8.67 1.62 -14.18
N ARG A 51 -8.19 0.41 -14.46
CA ARG A 51 -7.67 0.03 -15.78
C ARG A 51 -8.72 0.15 -16.89
N ALA A 52 -9.95 -0.27 -16.64
CA ALA A 52 -11.03 -0.16 -17.62
C ALA A 52 -11.34 1.28 -18.03
N ARG A 53 -10.90 2.27 -17.25
CA ARG A 53 -11.07 3.71 -17.50
C ARG A 53 -9.78 4.41 -17.90
N GLY A 54 -8.71 3.66 -18.11
CA GLY A 54 -7.40 4.22 -18.45
C GLY A 54 -6.71 4.95 -17.31
N TYR A 55 -7.15 4.77 -16.07
CA TYR A 55 -6.45 5.33 -14.91
C TYR A 55 -5.29 4.43 -14.47
N PRO A 56 -4.15 5.02 -14.09
CA PRO A 56 -2.96 4.26 -13.74
C PRO A 56 -3.10 3.55 -12.39
N CYS A 57 -2.43 2.39 -12.30
CA CYS A 57 -2.24 1.64 -11.07
C CYS A 57 -0.73 1.55 -10.78
N PHE A 58 -0.34 1.84 -9.56
CA PHE A 58 1.03 1.75 -9.08
C PHE A 58 1.09 0.79 -7.90
N PHE A 59 2.20 0.09 -7.80
CA PHE A 59 2.48 -0.81 -6.69
C PHE A 59 3.66 -0.32 -5.89
N THR A 60 3.67 -0.54 -4.58
CA THR A 60 4.88 -0.48 -3.80
C THR A 60 5.25 -1.87 -3.31
N ALA A 61 6.54 -2.12 -3.16
CA ALA A 61 7.05 -3.34 -2.57
C ALA A 61 8.23 -3.04 -1.64
N TYR A 62 8.12 -3.56 -0.43
CA TYR A 62 9.21 -3.50 0.53
C TYR A 62 10.35 -4.38 0.07
N ARG A 63 11.56 -3.82 0.06
CA ARG A 63 12.75 -4.52 -0.40
C ARG A 63 14.00 -4.01 0.31
N TYR A 64 14.77 -4.94 0.83
CA TYR A 64 16.08 -4.68 1.39
C TYR A 64 17.17 -5.28 0.52
N ARG A 65 18.38 -4.77 0.68
CA ARG A 65 19.58 -5.34 0.10
C ARG A 65 19.93 -6.67 0.78
N ASP A 66 20.50 -7.59 0.02
CA ASP A 66 20.90 -8.91 0.51
C ASP A 66 21.97 -8.84 1.60
N ASP A 67 22.82 -7.78 1.57
CA ASP A 67 23.85 -7.51 2.58
C ASP A 67 23.30 -6.80 3.84
N GLY A 68 22.02 -6.44 3.86
CA GLY A 68 21.38 -5.75 4.98
C GLY A 68 21.87 -4.32 5.22
N ALA A 69 22.68 -3.75 4.33
CA ALA A 69 23.30 -2.42 4.53
C ALA A 69 22.28 -1.28 4.60
N ASP A 70 21.08 -1.48 4.07
CA ASP A 70 19.98 -0.52 4.09
C ASP A 70 18.94 -0.80 5.18
N TYR A 71 19.15 -1.83 6.03
CA TYR A 71 18.38 -2.00 7.24
C TYR A 71 18.57 -0.79 8.15
N PRO A 72 17.48 -0.15 8.59
CA PRO A 72 17.61 0.98 9.49
C PRO A 72 18.17 0.53 10.85
N GLY A 73 19.38 0.93 11.17
CA GLY A 73 20.09 0.47 12.39
C GLY A 73 19.38 0.74 13.74
N ARG A 74 18.37 1.63 13.74
CA ARG A 74 17.53 1.92 14.91
C ARG A 74 16.20 1.16 14.89
N PHE A 75 15.86 0.49 13.80
CA PHE A 75 14.60 -0.24 13.63
C PHE A 75 14.45 -1.45 14.54
N HIS A 76 15.57 -2.01 15.01
CA HIS A 76 15.60 -3.16 15.91
C HIS A 76 14.83 -2.96 17.23
N ARG A 77 14.51 -1.71 17.58
CA ARG A 77 13.75 -1.39 18.80
C ARG A 77 12.24 -1.25 18.57
N VAL A 78 11.82 -1.01 17.33
CA VAL A 78 10.44 -0.65 17.00
C VAL A 78 9.79 -1.68 16.08
N VAL A 79 10.56 -2.22 15.12
CA VAL A 79 10.04 -3.30 14.27
C VAL A 79 10.12 -4.62 15.04
N PRO A 80 9.06 -5.42 15.02
CA PRO A 80 9.03 -6.69 15.73
C PRO A 80 10.25 -7.54 15.40
N GLN A 81 10.70 -8.30 16.37
CA GLN A 81 11.80 -9.27 16.26
C GLN A 81 11.69 -10.24 15.07
N ALA A 82 10.60 -10.17 14.30
CA ALA A 82 10.39 -10.85 13.03
C ALA A 82 11.51 -10.66 12.03
N TYR A 83 12.18 -9.51 12.11
CA TYR A 83 13.23 -9.13 11.16
C TYR A 83 14.63 -9.22 11.77
N VAL A 84 14.74 -9.35 13.11
CA VAL A 84 16.02 -9.27 13.81
C VAL A 84 16.49 -10.67 14.18
N GLY A 85 17.75 -10.97 13.86
CA GLY A 85 18.41 -12.20 14.30
C GLY A 85 18.04 -13.46 13.51
N ARG A 86 17.47 -13.34 12.32
CA ARG A 86 17.28 -14.48 11.42
C ARG A 86 18.48 -14.66 10.50
N PRO A 87 18.85 -15.92 10.23
CA PRO A 87 19.91 -16.21 9.25
C PRO A 87 19.51 -15.79 7.84
N ASP A 88 18.20 -15.72 7.55
CA ASP A 88 17.69 -15.35 6.22
C ASP A 88 17.09 -13.94 6.27
N PRO A 89 17.65 -12.99 5.49
CA PRO A 89 17.08 -11.67 5.36
C PRO A 89 15.68 -11.74 4.72
N VAL A 90 14.71 -11.06 5.32
CA VAL A 90 13.32 -10.98 4.84
C VAL A 90 13.18 -9.83 3.84
N PHE A 91 12.32 -9.99 2.86
CA PHE A 91 12.06 -8.98 1.82
C PHE A 91 13.30 -8.59 1.01
N THR A 92 14.23 -9.50 0.81
CA THR A 92 15.37 -9.28 -0.08
C THR A 92 15.03 -9.59 -1.53
N LEU A 93 15.88 -9.14 -2.45
CA LEU A 93 15.70 -9.41 -3.87
C LEU A 93 15.62 -10.91 -4.15
N GLY A 94 14.58 -11.33 -4.86
CA GLY A 94 14.38 -12.73 -5.25
C GLY A 94 13.86 -13.64 -4.13
N SER A 95 13.69 -13.14 -2.89
CA SER A 95 13.02 -13.93 -1.86
C SER A 95 11.53 -14.06 -2.17
N LEU A 96 10.95 -15.22 -1.87
CA LEU A 96 9.51 -15.44 -2.03
C LEU A 96 8.70 -14.39 -1.24
N GLU A 97 9.19 -13.97 -0.08
CA GLU A 97 8.52 -13.00 0.78
C GLU A 97 8.44 -11.60 0.19
N SER A 98 9.40 -11.25 -0.70
CA SER A 98 9.38 -9.96 -1.40
C SER A 98 8.43 -9.95 -2.61
N ALA A 99 7.96 -11.10 -3.07
CA ALA A 99 7.05 -11.19 -4.19
C ALA A 99 5.67 -10.61 -3.83
N ILE A 100 5.05 -9.87 -4.77
CA ILE A 100 3.64 -9.49 -4.67
C ILE A 100 2.79 -10.76 -4.85
N VAL A 101 1.71 -10.89 -4.09
CA VAL A 101 0.81 -12.05 -4.17
C VAL A 101 0.28 -12.23 -5.60
N LEU A 102 0.14 -13.47 -6.02
CA LEU A 102 -0.14 -13.81 -7.42
C LEU A 102 -1.45 -13.19 -7.93
N GLU A 103 -2.46 -13.12 -7.07
CA GLU A 103 -3.78 -12.56 -7.38
C GLU A 103 -3.73 -11.07 -7.73
N LEU A 104 -2.68 -10.38 -7.30
CA LEU A 104 -2.44 -8.97 -7.57
C LEU A 104 -1.15 -8.73 -8.38
N ALA A 105 -0.60 -9.77 -9.02
CA ALA A 105 0.62 -9.64 -9.81
C ALA A 105 0.52 -8.44 -10.78
N PRO A 106 1.46 -7.47 -10.72
CA PRO A 106 1.43 -6.30 -11.58
C PRO A 106 1.53 -6.68 -13.05
N ALA A 107 0.79 -5.99 -13.91
CA ALA A 107 0.97 -6.08 -15.36
C ALA A 107 2.25 -5.32 -15.79
N ALA A 108 2.71 -5.55 -17.01
CA ALA A 108 3.95 -4.94 -17.52
C ALA A 108 3.91 -3.40 -17.58
N ASP A 109 2.72 -2.83 -17.67
CA ASP A 109 2.45 -1.39 -17.70
C ASP A 109 2.14 -0.79 -16.31
N GLU A 110 2.23 -1.59 -15.25
CA GLU A 110 1.99 -1.15 -13.86
C GLU A 110 3.31 -1.07 -13.09
N PRO A 111 3.84 0.13 -12.84
CA PRO A 111 5.12 0.30 -12.15
C PRO A 111 5.10 -0.25 -10.72
N VAL A 112 6.18 -0.93 -10.34
CA VAL A 112 6.44 -1.36 -8.97
C VAL A 112 7.53 -0.48 -8.37
N ILE A 113 7.18 0.34 -7.41
CA ILE A 113 8.09 1.23 -6.69
C ILE A 113 8.70 0.45 -5.53
N LEU A 114 9.98 0.19 -5.62
CA LEU A 114 10.73 -0.50 -4.57
C LEU A 114 11.11 0.48 -3.46
N LYS A 115 10.84 0.13 -2.23
CA LYS A 115 11.13 0.96 -1.06
C LYS A 115 11.70 0.15 0.10
N ASN A 116 12.42 0.82 0.99
CA ASN A 116 12.98 0.23 2.22
C ASN A 116 12.63 1.05 3.47
N ARG A 117 11.64 1.95 3.34
CA ARG A 117 11.06 2.74 4.43
C ARG A 117 9.53 2.64 4.36
N TYR A 118 8.82 3.15 5.37
CA TYR A 118 7.37 2.99 5.45
C TYR A 118 6.64 3.70 4.32
N SER A 119 6.93 4.97 4.10
CA SER A 119 6.31 5.72 3.03
C SER A 119 6.79 5.28 1.65
N GLY A 120 5.85 5.19 0.72
CA GLY A 120 6.11 4.98 -0.70
C GLY A 120 6.88 6.11 -1.35
N PHE A 121 6.88 7.31 -0.76
CA PHE A 121 7.56 8.50 -1.30
C PHE A 121 9.00 8.65 -0.84
N PHE A 122 9.36 8.11 0.33
CA PHE A 122 10.66 8.36 0.92
C PHE A 122 11.78 7.61 0.19
N GLY A 123 12.65 8.36 -0.49
CA GLY A 123 13.81 7.82 -1.19
C GLY A 123 13.47 6.95 -2.40
N THR A 124 12.32 7.23 -3.05
CA THR A 124 11.83 6.51 -4.23
C THR A 124 11.43 7.49 -5.34
N ASP A 125 11.13 6.96 -6.52
CA ASP A 125 10.66 7.74 -7.67
C ASP A 125 9.13 7.89 -7.72
N LEU A 126 8.39 7.51 -6.66
CA LEU A 126 6.92 7.52 -6.67
C LEU A 126 6.36 8.90 -7.01
N LYS A 127 6.89 9.98 -6.39
CA LYS A 127 6.44 11.34 -6.66
C LYS A 127 6.59 11.69 -8.14
N THR A 128 7.78 11.52 -8.68
CA THR A 128 8.06 11.81 -10.10
C THR A 128 7.19 10.98 -11.04
N THR A 129 6.98 9.71 -10.72
CA THR A 129 6.15 8.80 -11.51
C THR A 129 4.67 9.24 -11.52
N LEU A 130 4.13 9.65 -10.37
CA LEU A 130 2.76 10.19 -10.27
C LEU A 130 2.62 11.53 -11.01
N GLU A 131 3.60 12.42 -10.90
CA GLU A 131 3.62 13.71 -11.60
C GLU A 131 3.65 13.53 -13.12
N GLN A 132 4.49 12.62 -13.63
CA GLN A 132 4.56 12.28 -15.06
C GLN A 132 3.25 11.70 -15.59
N ALA A 133 2.53 10.95 -14.76
CA ALA A 133 1.20 10.44 -15.08
C ALA A 133 0.08 11.49 -14.89
N GLY A 134 0.41 12.70 -14.44
CA GLY A 134 -0.53 13.79 -14.23
C GLY A 134 -1.51 13.55 -13.10
N VAL A 135 -1.19 12.68 -12.14
CA VAL A 135 -2.05 12.29 -11.02
C VAL A 135 -2.30 13.46 -10.08
N ARG A 136 -3.52 13.59 -9.60
CA ARG A 136 -3.94 14.53 -8.57
C ARG A 136 -4.54 13.88 -7.34
N THR A 137 -5.22 12.75 -7.53
CA THR A 137 -5.83 11.98 -6.44
C THR A 137 -5.14 10.64 -6.31
N VAL A 138 -4.70 10.27 -5.13
CA VAL A 138 -4.18 8.93 -4.83
C VAL A 138 -5.20 8.13 -4.03
N VAL A 139 -5.57 6.97 -4.54
CA VAL A 139 -6.47 6.02 -3.88
C VAL A 139 -5.64 4.90 -3.29
N LEU A 140 -5.54 4.86 -1.97
CA LEU A 140 -4.61 4.02 -1.23
C LEU A 140 -5.28 2.73 -0.77
N THR A 141 -4.59 1.62 -1.03
CA THR A 141 -4.97 0.25 -0.63
C THR A 141 -3.76 -0.51 -0.12
N GLY A 142 -3.95 -1.66 0.51
CA GLY A 142 -2.86 -2.57 0.90
C GLY A 142 -2.53 -2.58 2.38
N VAL A 143 -1.28 -2.85 2.72
CA VAL A 143 -0.83 -3.12 4.09
C VAL A 143 0.47 -2.37 4.43
N LEU A 144 0.79 -2.14 5.72
CA LEU A 144 -0.09 -2.18 6.88
C LEU A 144 -0.77 -0.83 7.06
N SER A 145 -2.05 -0.83 7.36
CA SER A 145 -2.87 0.39 7.49
C SER A 145 -2.22 1.44 8.39
N HIS A 146 -1.71 1.04 9.56
CA HIS A 146 -1.11 1.91 10.57
C HIS A 146 0.42 2.08 10.44
N VAL A 147 1.00 1.67 9.30
CA VAL A 147 2.44 1.79 9.03
C VAL A 147 2.66 2.36 7.63
N CYS A 148 2.73 1.48 6.60
CA CYS A 148 3.09 1.93 5.25
C CYS A 148 1.97 2.71 4.57
N VAL A 149 0.71 2.34 4.79
CA VAL A 149 -0.44 3.09 4.25
C VAL A 149 -0.52 4.46 4.91
N ASP A 150 -0.45 4.53 6.25
CA ASP A 150 -0.49 5.79 7.01
C ASP A 150 0.66 6.72 6.62
N ALA A 151 1.90 6.21 6.59
CA ALA A 151 3.06 7.02 6.22
C ALA A 151 2.96 7.54 4.78
N THR A 152 2.50 6.70 3.84
CA THR A 152 2.31 7.10 2.44
C THR A 152 1.18 8.12 2.29
N ALA A 153 0.07 7.95 3.03
CA ALA A 153 -1.05 8.89 3.03
C ALA A 153 -0.63 10.29 3.48
N ARG A 154 0.15 10.38 4.56
CA ARG A 154 0.64 11.68 5.10
C ARG A 154 1.62 12.35 4.17
N ASP A 155 2.53 11.61 3.57
CA ASP A 155 3.46 12.18 2.60
C ASP A 155 2.74 12.61 1.32
N ALA A 156 1.73 11.84 0.85
CA ALA A 156 0.88 12.25 -0.26
C ALA A 156 0.16 13.57 0.03
N PHE A 157 -0.45 13.71 1.23
CA PHE A 157 -1.09 14.95 1.67
C PHE A 157 -0.10 16.12 1.72
N ALA A 158 1.11 15.90 2.29
CA ALA A 158 2.15 16.93 2.36
C ALA A 158 2.71 17.33 0.97
N LEU A 159 2.47 16.52 -0.04
CA LEU A 159 2.82 16.78 -1.45
C LEU A 159 1.63 17.29 -2.28
N ASP A 160 0.56 17.75 -1.63
CA ASP A 160 -0.64 18.35 -2.24
C ASP A 160 -1.47 17.37 -3.12
N TYR A 161 -1.37 16.05 -2.88
CA TYR A 161 -2.33 15.10 -3.47
C TYR A 161 -3.63 15.06 -2.67
N GLU A 162 -4.74 14.94 -3.37
CA GLU A 162 -6.00 14.48 -2.78
C GLU A 162 -5.82 13.01 -2.35
N VAL A 163 -6.11 12.71 -1.07
CA VAL A 163 -5.90 11.38 -0.50
C VAL A 163 -7.24 10.70 -0.24
N VAL A 164 -7.38 9.49 -0.77
CA VAL A 164 -8.51 8.60 -0.51
C VAL A 164 -7.97 7.28 0.01
N VAL A 165 -8.38 6.87 1.20
CA VAL A 165 -8.04 5.56 1.77
C VAL A 165 -9.25 4.64 1.67
N VAL A 166 -9.07 3.45 1.10
CA VAL A 166 -10.16 2.48 0.93
C VAL A 166 -10.20 1.55 2.13
N ARG A 167 -11.13 1.78 3.07
CA ARG A 167 -11.15 1.11 4.39
C ARG A 167 -11.27 -0.41 4.32
N ASP A 168 -12.00 -0.96 3.35
CA ASP A 168 -12.20 -2.38 3.10
C ASP A 168 -11.18 -2.98 2.12
N ALA A 169 -10.17 -2.18 1.73
CA ALA A 169 -9.02 -2.59 0.93
C ALA A 169 -7.68 -2.33 1.64
N VAL A 170 -7.71 -2.00 2.93
CA VAL A 170 -6.51 -1.89 3.77
C VAL A 170 -6.62 -2.78 5.01
N ALA A 171 -5.50 -3.34 5.46
CA ALA A 171 -5.48 -4.21 6.62
C ALA A 171 -4.25 -3.96 7.51
N GLY A 172 -4.31 -4.44 8.75
CA GLY A 172 -3.24 -4.31 9.72
C GLY A 172 -3.11 -5.54 10.62
N ALA A 173 -2.01 -5.63 11.35
CA ALA A 173 -1.76 -6.72 12.29
C ALA A 173 -2.43 -6.50 13.65
N ASP A 174 -2.85 -5.26 13.94
CA ASP A 174 -3.49 -4.86 15.19
C ASP A 174 -4.77 -4.10 14.89
N GLU A 175 -5.90 -4.61 15.41
CA GLU A 175 -7.23 -4.07 15.15
C GLU A 175 -7.44 -2.67 15.76
N GLN A 176 -6.89 -2.42 16.94
CA GLN A 176 -7.05 -1.11 17.58
C GLN A 176 -6.27 -0.04 16.85
N LEU A 177 -5.04 -0.34 16.44
CA LEU A 177 -4.22 0.56 15.63
C LEU A 177 -4.84 0.77 14.25
N HIS A 178 -5.39 -0.28 13.63
CA HIS A 178 -6.09 -0.18 12.35
C HIS A 178 -7.26 0.81 12.43
N ARG A 179 -8.15 0.65 13.40
CA ARG A 179 -9.30 1.56 13.58
C ARG A 179 -8.87 2.99 13.94
N ALA A 180 -7.89 3.12 14.83
CA ALA A 180 -7.39 4.42 15.25
C ALA A 180 -6.77 5.21 14.10
N VAL A 181 -5.96 4.55 13.25
CA VAL A 181 -5.34 5.22 12.12
C VAL A 181 -6.34 5.62 11.06
N LEU A 182 -7.32 4.77 10.72
CA LEU A 182 -8.36 5.13 9.75
C LEU A 182 -9.15 6.35 10.21
N LYS A 183 -9.55 6.39 11.50
CA LYS A 183 -10.21 7.56 12.07
C LYS A 183 -9.33 8.81 12.00
N ASN A 184 -8.06 8.69 12.35
CA ASN A 184 -7.13 9.82 12.31
C ASN A 184 -6.89 10.32 10.88
N LEU A 185 -6.73 9.42 9.91
CA LEU A 185 -6.57 9.79 8.49
C LEU A 185 -7.80 10.51 7.95
N GLU A 186 -9.01 10.06 8.34
CA GLU A 186 -10.27 10.72 7.95
C GLU A 186 -10.38 12.15 8.51
N GLU A 187 -9.88 12.37 9.72
CA GLU A 187 -9.94 13.68 10.37
C GLU A 187 -8.84 14.65 9.91
N THR A 188 -7.69 14.16 9.41
CA THR A 188 -6.48 14.99 9.25
C THR A 188 -5.82 14.96 7.89
N VAL A 189 -6.12 13.96 7.04
CA VAL A 189 -5.37 13.73 5.80
C VAL A 189 -6.28 13.68 4.57
N GLY A 190 -7.37 12.90 4.60
CA GLY A 190 -8.20 12.72 3.42
C GLY A 190 -9.43 11.86 3.68
N ALA A 191 -10.12 11.45 2.64
CA ALA A 191 -11.34 10.67 2.78
C ALA A 191 -11.05 9.20 3.08
N VAL A 192 -11.82 8.60 4.00
CA VAL A 192 -11.82 7.15 4.26
C VAL A 192 -13.17 6.57 3.83
N VAL A 193 -13.17 5.82 2.74
CA VAL A 193 -14.39 5.34 2.05
C VAL A 193 -14.32 3.85 1.73
N SER A 194 -15.43 3.24 1.30
CA SER A 194 -15.41 1.85 0.82
C SER A 194 -14.98 1.74 -0.64
N GLY A 195 -14.52 0.56 -1.05
CA GLY A 195 -14.22 0.24 -2.44
C GLY A 195 -15.43 0.46 -3.35
N ALA A 196 -16.62 0.08 -2.89
CA ALA A 196 -17.86 0.32 -3.61
C ALA A 196 -18.11 1.81 -3.90
N GLN A 197 -17.87 2.68 -2.91
CA GLN A 197 -18.02 4.13 -3.12
C GLN A 197 -17.03 4.69 -4.14
N VAL A 198 -15.78 4.19 -4.15
CA VAL A 198 -14.80 4.57 -5.18
C VAL A 198 -15.24 4.10 -6.55
N ILE A 199 -15.68 2.84 -6.67
CA ILE A 199 -16.14 2.24 -7.93
C ILE A 199 -17.36 3.01 -8.49
N ASP A 200 -18.33 3.32 -7.64
CA ASP A 200 -19.51 4.09 -8.05
C ASP A 200 -19.14 5.49 -8.53
N ALA A 201 -18.22 6.16 -7.83
CA ALA A 201 -17.72 7.47 -8.24
C ALA A 201 -16.95 7.41 -9.58
N LEU A 202 -16.17 6.37 -9.82
CA LEU A 202 -15.49 6.15 -11.09
C LEU A 202 -16.51 5.90 -12.23
N ARG A 203 -17.58 5.14 -11.94
CA ARG A 203 -18.65 4.83 -12.91
C ARG A 203 -19.52 6.03 -13.26
N ALA A 204 -19.75 6.92 -12.31
CA ALA A 204 -20.52 8.14 -12.52
C ALA A 204 -19.78 9.19 -13.38
N ARG A 205 -18.47 9.05 -13.55
CA ARG A 205 -17.70 9.93 -14.45
C ARG A 205 -17.89 9.46 -15.88
N THR A 206 -18.55 10.26 -16.69
CA THR A 206 -18.45 10.09 -18.15
C THR A 206 -16.99 10.30 -18.55
N ASN A 207 -16.43 9.33 -19.28
CA ASN A 207 -15.06 9.45 -19.82
C ASN A 207 -14.92 10.81 -20.53
N PRO A 208 -13.79 11.52 -20.31
CA PRO A 208 -13.50 12.76 -21.02
C PRO A 208 -13.35 12.53 -22.51
#